data_c26ec9845a0165c619265fe8fe9c4e80
#
_entry.id   c26ec9845a0165c619265fe8fe9c4e80
#
_cell.length_a   1.000
_cell.length_b   1.000
_cell.length_c   1.000
_cell.angle_alpha   90.00
_cell.angle_beta   90.00
_cell.angle_gamma   90.00
#
_symmetry.space_group_name_H-M   'P 1'
#
loop_
_entity.id
_entity.type
_entity.pdbx_description
1 polymer ?
#
loop_
_entity_poly.entity_id
_entity_poly.type
_entity_poly.pdbx_seq_one_letter_code
_entity_poly.pdbx_strand_id
1 'polypeptide(L)'
;MFIEVVKSKIHKATVTEANLQYVGSITIDVALMEAANIIENEKVQIVNVNNGERLETYVIKGERNSGVVCLNGPAARKCAVGDVVIIISNSGRNPLPIEIAM
;
A
#
# COMPACT_ATOMS: atom_id res chain seq x y z
N MET A 1 -22.14 11.28 10.03
CA MET A 1 -21.01 10.53 10.57
C MET A 1 -20.33 9.75 9.45
N PHE A 2 -19.03 9.76 9.43
CA PHE A 2 -18.25 8.99 8.46
C PHE A 2 -17.52 7.86 9.17
N ILE A 3 -17.42 6.73 8.52
CA ILE A 3 -16.55 5.63 8.95
C ILE A 3 -15.49 5.38 7.87
N GLU A 4 -14.36 4.86 8.28
CA GLU A 4 -13.31 4.47 7.36
C GLU A 4 -13.43 2.99 7.08
N VAL A 5 -13.43 2.63 5.81
CA VAL A 5 -13.55 1.24 5.37
C VAL A 5 -12.43 0.91 4.39
N VAL A 6 -12.11 -0.37 4.27
CA VAL A 6 -11.16 -0.81 3.26
C VAL A 6 -11.78 -0.62 1.89
N LYS A 7 -11.08 0.12 1.02
CA LYS A 7 -11.45 0.28 -0.39
C LYS A 7 -10.88 -0.85 -1.21
N SER A 8 -9.59 -1.15 -1.04
CA SER A 8 -8.90 -2.19 -1.80
C SER A 8 -7.62 -2.63 -1.08
N LYS A 9 -7.08 -3.77 -1.51
CA LYS A 9 -5.81 -4.28 -1.02
C LYS A 9 -4.99 -4.84 -2.17
N ILE A 10 -3.67 -4.67 -2.06
CA ILE A 10 -2.73 -5.51 -2.81
C ILE A 10 -2.18 -6.49 -1.78
N HIS A 11 -2.61 -7.75 -1.88
CA HIS A 11 -2.32 -8.76 -0.87
C HIS A 11 -1.04 -9.52 -1.21
N LYS A 12 -0.11 -9.53 -0.26
CA LYS A 12 1.16 -10.27 -0.37
C LYS A 12 2.02 -9.87 -1.57
N ALA A 13 2.24 -8.57 -1.71
CA ALA A 13 3.23 -8.05 -2.66
C ALA A 13 4.64 -8.25 -2.08
N THR A 14 5.60 -8.53 -2.94
CA THR A 14 7.00 -8.68 -2.53
C THR A 14 7.73 -7.36 -2.68
N VAL A 15 8.42 -6.92 -1.63
CA VAL A 15 9.27 -5.72 -1.68
C VAL A 15 10.45 -5.99 -2.60
N THR A 16 10.59 -5.19 -3.65
CA THR A 16 11.66 -5.35 -4.64
C THR A 16 12.85 -4.44 -4.38
N GLU A 17 12.63 -3.33 -3.66
CA GLU A 17 13.66 -2.34 -3.40
C GLU A 17 13.34 -1.55 -2.13
N ALA A 18 14.39 -1.08 -1.46
CA ALA A 18 14.26 -0.20 -0.29
C ALA A 18 15.29 0.91 -0.42
N ASN A 19 14.83 2.16 -0.53
CA ASN A 19 15.68 3.32 -0.80
C ASN A 19 15.57 4.36 0.30
N LEU A 20 16.51 4.36 1.24
CA LEU A 20 16.54 5.30 2.37
C LEU A 20 16.77 6.75 1.96
N GLN A 21 17.35 6.98 0.80
CA GLN A 21 17.78 8.31 0.34
C GLN A 21 16.68 9.04 -0.44
N TYR A 22 15.51 8.48 -0.53
CA TYR A 22 14.40 9.07 -1.28
C TYR A 22 13.36 9.68 -0.35
N VAL A 23 12.43 10.44 -0.92
CA VAL A 23 11.29 11.02 -0.17
C VAL A 23 10.40 9.89 0.33
N GLY A 24 9.90 10.02 1.57
CA GLY A 24 9.03 9.00 2.17
C GLY A 24 7.82 8.69 1.29
N SER A 25 7.73 7.45 0.81
CA SER A 25 6.70 7.01 -0.11
C SER A 25 6.83 5.51 -0.38
N ILE A 26 5.89 4.97 -1.14
CA ILE A 26 6.01 3.63 -1.71
C ILE A 26 5.81 3.75 -3.22
N THR A 27 6.79 3.27 -3.99
CA THR A 27 6.67 3.18 -5.44
C THR A 27 6.06 1.83 -5.79
N ILE A 28 4.94 1.87 -6.52
CA ILE A 28 4.20 0.66 -6.90
C ILE A 28 4.04 0.64 -8.42
N ASP A 29 4.28 -0.52 -9.01
CA ASP A 29 3.97 -0.77 -10.43
C ASP A 29 2.58 -0.21 -10.75
N VAL A 30 2.50 0.67 -11.74
CA VAL A 30 1.24 1.34 -12.08
C VAL A 30 0.14 0.36 -12.48
N ALA A 31 0.49 -0.80 -13.05
CA ALA A 31 -0.49 -1.83 -13.38
C ALA A 31 -1.15 -2.40 -12.12
N LEU A 32 -0.39 -2.57 -11.03
CA LEU A 32 -0.94 -3.00 -9.75
C LEU A 32 -1.82 -1.92 -9.13
N MET A 33 -1.41 -0.66 -9.26
CA MET A 33 -2.20 0.48 -8.79
C MET A 33 -3.56 0.51 -9.47
N GLU A 34 -3.57 0.37 -10.78
CA GLU A 34 -4.82 0.37 -11.56
C GLU A 34 -5.72 -0.79 -11.16
N ALA A 35 -5.15 -1.98 -11.00
CA ALA A 35 -5.91 -3.16 -10.60
C ALA A 35 -6.57 -2.99 -9.22
N ALA A 36 -5.93 -2.26 -8.32
CA ALA A 36 -6.44 -2.00 -6.98
C ALA A 36 -7.19 -0.66 -6.87
N ASN A 37 -7.32 0.08 -7.97
CA ASN A 37 -7.93 1.41 -7.99
C ASN A 37 -7.25 2.37 -7.01
N ILE A 38 -5.93 2.36 -7.01
CA ILE A 38 -5.09 3.27 -6.21
C ILE A 38 -4.48 4.30 -7.15
N ILE A 39 -4.54 5.56 -6.78
CA ILE A 39 -3.99 6.66 -7.57
C ILE A 39 -2.71 7.20 -6.95
N GLU A 40 -1.94 7.92 -7.74
CA GLU A 40 -0.72 8.58 -7.27
C GLU A 40 -1.04 9.56 -6.15
N ASN A 41 -0.17 9.64 -5.16
CA ASN A 41 -0.30 10.44 -3.95
C ASN A 41 -1.39 9.98 -2.98
N GLU A 42 -2.03 8.88 -3.26
CA GLU A 42 -3.00 8.30 -2.32
C GLU A 42 -2.26 7.76 -1.09
N LYS A 43 -2.82 8.05 0.08
CA LYS A 43 -2.30 7.49 1.33
C LYS A 43 -2.70 6.03 1.45
N VAL A 44 -1.73 5.18 1.78
CA VAL A 44 -1.96 3.74 1.98
C VAL A 44 -1.33 3.29 3.29
N GLN A 45 -1.84 2.19 3.82
CA GLN A 45 -1.27 1.51 4.96
C GLN A 45 -0.50 0.29 4.47
N ILE A 46 0.70 0.10 4.97
CA ILE A 46 1.55 -1.04 4.64
C ILE A 46 1.65 -1.93 5.87
N VAL A 47 1.39 -3.21 5.70
CA VAL A 47 1.56 -4.20 6.75
C VAL A 47 2.61 -5.19 6.29
N ASN A 48 3.71 -5.30 7.02
CA ASN A 48 4.78 -6.24 6.69
C ASN A 48 4.49 -7.59 7.36
N VAL A 49 4.26 -8.60 6.54
CA VAL A 49 3.91 -9.94 7.01
C VAL A 49 5.09 -10.61 7.74
N ASN A 50 6.32 -10.27 7.35
CA ASN A 50 7.52 -10.92 7.90
C ASN A 50 7.89 -10.44 9.30
N ASN A 51 7.70 -9.14 9.59
CA ASN A 51 8.11 -8.57 10.87
C ASN A 51 6.97 -7.94 11.68
N GLY A 52 5.76 -7.91 11.14
CA GLY A 52 4.60 -7.34 11.81
C GLY A 52 4.55 -5.81 11.85
N GLU A 53 5.49 -5.13 11.24
CA GLU A 53 5.50 -3.67 11.19
C GLU A 53 4.35 -3.13 10.37
N ARG A 54 3.82 -2.00 10.83
CA ARG A 54 2.78 -1.24 10.13
C ARG A 54 3.23 0.18 9.95
N LEU A 55 2.93 0.75 8.78
CA LEU A 55 3.25 2.15 8.50
C LEU A 55 2.24 2.72 7.51
N GLU A 56 2.20 4.04 7.44
CA GLU A 56 1.40 4.75 6.45
C GLU A 56 2.33 5.60 5.59
N THR A 57 2.04 5.64 4.31
CA THR A 57 2.81 6.45 3.37
C THR A 57 1.97 6.77 2.14
N TYR A 58 2.56 7.45 1.16
CA TYR A 58 1.91 7.87 -0.06
C TYR A 58 2.48 7.12 -1.26
N VAL A 59 1.63 6.90 -2.26
CA VAL A 59 1.96 6.10 -3.43
C VAL A 59 2.59 6.95 -4.52
N ILE A 60 3.67 6.44 -5.11
CA ILE A 60 4.30 6.98 -6.32
C ILE A 60 4.19 5.93 -7.42
N LYS A 61 3.90 6.37 -8.64
CA LYS A 61 3.82 5.46 -9.79
C LYS A 61 5.19 4.88 -10.13
N GLY A 62 5.24 3.56 -10.24
CA GLY A 62 6.39 2.84 -10.76
C GLY A 62 6.16 2.40 -12.19
N GLU A 63 7.23 1.93 -12.83
CA GLU A 63 7.18 1.48 -14.22
C GLU A 63 6.15 0.36 -14.40
N ARG A 64 5.34 0.50 -15.45
CA ARG A 64 4.28 -0.46 -15.76
C ARG A 64 4.85 -1.85 -16.06
N ASN A 65 4.26 -2.86 -15.44
CA ASN A 65 4.62 -4.26 -15.60
C ASN A 65 6.04 -4.60 -15.11
N SER A 66 6.63 -3.74 -14.30
CA SER A 66 7.94 -3.99 -13.71
C SER A 66 7.85 -4.87 -12.45
N GLY A 67 6.69 -4.93 -11.84
CA GLY A 67 6.51 -5.61 -10.56
C GLY A 67 7.11 -4.83 -9.39
N VAL A 68 7.49 -3.56 -9.58
CA VAL A 68 8.19 -2.80 -8.55
C VAL A 68 7.29 -2.54 -7.32
N VAL A 69 7.84 -2.80 -6.15
CA VAL A 69 7.31 -2.39 -4.85
C VAL A 69 8.52 -1.89 -4.06
N CYS A 70 8.70 -0.58 -4.04
CA CYS A 70 9.87 0.04 -3.43
C CYS A 70 9.48 0.93 -2.26
N LEU A 71 10.00 0.66 -1.08
CA LEU A 71 9.82 1.49 0.10
C LEU A 71 10.88 2.58 0.11
N ASN A 72 10.44 3.83 0.19
CA ASN A 72 11.32 5.00 0.09
C ASN A 72 11.39 5.77 1.41
N GLY A 73 12.56 6.33 1.70
CA GLY A 73 12.78 7.16 2.87
C GLY A 73 12.64 6.36 4.17
N PRO A 74 12.06 6.94 5.22
CA PRO A 74 11.93 6.24 6.52
C PRO A 74 11.20 4.90 6.45
N ALA A 75 10.28 4.73 5.50
CA ALA A 75 9.58 3.46 5.29
C ALA A 75 10.53 2.31 4.95
N ALA A 76 11.67 2.61 4.31
CA ALA A 76 12.67 1.62 3.96
C ALA A 76 13.34 0.97 5.19
N ARG A 77 13.19 1.57 6.38
CA ARG A 77 13.72 0.97 7.62
C ARG A 77 12.81 -0.13 8.16
N LYS A 78 11.57 -0.18 7.71
CA LYS A 78 10.58 -1.16 8.21
C LYS A 78 10.35 -2.34 7.27
N CYS A 79 10.94 -2.30 6.09
CA CYS A 79 10.76 -3.34 5.08
C CYS A 79 12.09 -3.61 4.38
N ALA A 80 12.48 -4.88 4.35
CA ALA A 80 13.66 -5.31 3.60
C ALA A 80 13.25 -5.88 2.25
N VAL A 81 14.16 -5.85 1.28
CA VAL A 81 13.95 -6.50 -0.02
C VAL A 81 13.62 -7.98 0.22
N GLY A 82 12.59 -8.47 -0.43
CA GLY A 82 12.10 -9.84 -0.27
C GLY A 82 11.01 -9.99 0.77
N ASP A 83 10.79 -8.98 1.62
CA ASP A 83 9.66 -9.03 2.56
C ASP A 83 8.34 -9.04 1.81
N VAL A 84 7.35 -9.69 2.41
CA VAL A 84 5.99 -9.75 1.88
C VAL A 84 5.14 -8.71 2.63
N VAL A 85 4.47 -7.86 1.88
CA VAL A 85 3.64 -6.79 2.45
C VAL A 85 2.21 -6.84 1.92
N ILE A 86 1.30 -6.28 2.71
CA ILE A 86 -0.08 -6.04 2.30
C ILE A 86 -0.25 -4.53 2.22
N ILE A 87 -0.67 -4.04 1.06
CA ILE A 87 -0.91 -2.61 0.83
C ILE A 87 -2.40 -2.38 0.88
N ILE A 88 -2.84 -1.54 1.81
CA ILE A 88 -4.26 -1.32 2.10
C ILE A 88 -4.63 0.11 1.78
N SER A 89 -5.64 0.29 0.95
CA SER A 89 -6.25 1.58 0.66
C SER A 89 -7.60 1.64 1.36
N ASN A 90 -7.80 2.69 2.15
CA ASN A 90 -9.04 2.94 2.86
C ASN A 90 -9.77 4.12 2.26
N SER A 91 -11.09 4.17 2.45
CA SER A 91 -11.88 5.34 2.11
C SER A 91 -12.85 5.67 3.24
N GLY A 92 -13.07 6.98 3.45
CA GLY A 92 -14.10 7.44 4.37
C GLY A 92 -15.45 7.44 3.67
N ARG A 93 -16.48 7.01 4.37
CA ARG A 93 -17.85 7.06 3.86
C ARG A 93 -18.86 7.12 4.99
N ASN A 94 -20.04 7.61 4.67
CA ASN A 94 -21.15 7.57 5.60
C ASN A 94 -21.56 6.12 5.87
N PRO A 95 -21.92 5.78 7.11
CA PRO A 95 -22.45 4.46 7.39
C PRO A 95 -23.67 4.16 6.53
N LEU A 96 -23.74 2.95 6.03
CA LEU A 96 -24.90 2.42 5.31
C LEU A 96 -25.56 1.34 6.16
N PRO A 97 -26.82 1.02 5.88
CA PRO A 97 -27.43 -0.15 6.51
C PRO A 97 -26.56 -1.38 6.32
N ILE A 98 -26.40 -2.13 7.40
CA ILE A 98 -25.56 -3.32 7.37
C ILE A 98 -26.34 -4.44 6.73
N GLU A 99 -25.78 -5.00 5.65
CA GLU A 99 -26.24 -6.25 5.11
C GLU A 99 -25.25 -7.34 5.51
N ILE A 100 -25.76 -8.34 6.18
CA ILE A 100 -24.95 -9.50 6.55
C ILE A 100 -25.29 -10.62 5.61
N ALA A 101 -24.34 -10.94 4.72
CA ALA A 101 -24.42 -12.10 3.87
C ALA A 101 -23.76 -13.25 4.60
N MET A 102 -24.53 -14.27 4.88
CA MET A 102 -24.05 -15.44 5.60
C MET A 102 -24.07 -16.67 4.74
#